data_0694b8a96e1ed0ea37f036ca47bc118f
#
_entry.id   0694b8a96e1ed0ea37f036ca47bc118f
#
_cell.length_a   1.000
_cell.length_b   1.000
_cell.length_c   1.000
_cell.angle_alpha   90.00
_cell.angle_beta   90.00
_cell.angle_gamma   90.00
#
_symmetry.space_group_name_H-M   'P 1'
#
loop_
_entity.id
_entity.type
_entity.pdbx_description
1 polymer ?
#
loop_
_entity_poly.entity_id
_entity_poly.type
_entity_poly.pdbx_seq_one_letter_code
_entity_poly.pdbx_strand_id
1 'polypeptide(L)'
;MQTLNGNLMAGNLLIATVENGTITACDKKFLPLQLCRTANVGSWLADRAIDRHRPNSRLLKKILRLRTAEDMEVALEVNGATLTDNYWFCPFGSDKTYDDVKFLYNYFDTVALAGDPDGFSQKPSKTPELTNIGSYEKCWKVVDGKWWLYKAGSDAEYFSELFICRLGIKMKFDTAWYEMDQGYIKTADFTEGRVNFETMSGITGDDDDYGVCFNALLKISQDIAKQYLKLIWIDTLCYNMDRHTKNFGILRSRQTGEILSLAPNYDNNIALISRGYVKDVSRQKDGIIRFFSDFVSENETAAAEYRRMLEKGEIPLLCETDIAEVLREIRADFTKIAEDSKDYLNAFILNGQKIMCEIIEENS
;
A
#
# COMPACT_ATOMS: atom_id res chain seq x y z
N MET A 1 32.06 -2.90 -1.35
CA MET A 1 30.79 -3.38 -0.79
C MET A 1 31.02 -3.71 0.67
N GLN A 2 30.28 -3.11 1.56
CA GLN A 2 30.33 -3.46 2.98
C GLN A 2 29.76 -4.88 3.14
N THR A 3 30.51 -5.77 3.76
CA THR A 3 30.06 -7.15 4.00
C THR A 3 28.92 -7.13 5.02
N LEU A 4 27.74 -7.58 4.63
CA LEU A 4 26.56 -7.56 5.49
C LEU A 4 26.62 -8.74 6.47
N ASN A 5 27.03 -8.44 7.72
CA ASN A 5 27.13 -9.42 8.81
C ASN A 5 26.34 -8.90 10.02
N GLY A 6 25.43 -9.70 10.54
CA GLY A 6 24.56 -9.29 11.63
C GLY A 6 23.37 -10.21 11.84
N ASN A 7 22.41 -9.72 12.58
CA ASN A 7 21.17 -10.40 12.91
C ASN A 7 19.98 -9.68 12.29
N LEU A 8 19.05 -10.43 11.74
CA LEU A 8 17.74 -9.91 11.40
C LEU A 8 16.83 -10.09 12.61
N MET A 9 16.15 -9.02 12.97
CA MET A 9 15.34 -8.93 14.18
C MET A 9 13.87 -8.64 13.82
N ALA A 10 12.95 -9.18 14.62
CA ALA A 10 11.54 -8.77 14.66
C ALA A 10 11.23 -8.21 16.06
N GLY A 11 11.16 -6.90 16.21
CA GLY A 11 11.22 -6.29 17.53
C GLY A 11 12.54 -6.69 18.24
N ASN A 12 12.44 -7.28 19.42
CA ASN A 12 13.62 -7.79 20.14
C ASN A 12 13.88 -9.31 19.90
N LEU A 13 13.11 -9.96 19.02
CA LEU A 13 13.28 -11.38 18.68
C LEU A 13 14.33 -11.51 17.57
N LEU A 14 15.37 -12.33 17.80
CA LEU A 14 16.29 -12.78 16.76
C LEU A 14 15.56 -13.75 15.82
N ILE A 15 15.43 -13.39 14.54
CA ILE A 15 14.72 -14.23 13.56
C ILE A 15 15.63 -14.85 12.49
N ALA A 16 16.79 -14.24 12.23
CA ALA A 16 17.79 -14.84 11.35
C ALA A 16 19.19 -14.31 11.64
N THR A 17 20.20 -15.16 11.40
CA THR A 17 21.61 -14.75 11.38
C THR A 17 22.06 -14.59 9.93
N VAL A 18 22.81 -13.55 9.66
CA VAL A 18 23.28 -13.18 8.32
C VAL A 18 24.80 -13.07 8.33
N GLU A 19 25.46 -13.84 7.46
CA GLU A 19 26.89 -13.80 7.25
C GLU A 19 27.18 -13.58 5.76
N ASN A 20 27.96 -12.56 5.46
CA ASN A 20 28.30 -12.17 4.09
C ASN A 20 27.04 -11.95 3.20
N GLY A 21 25.98 -11.41 3.78
CA GLY A 21 24.70 -11.17 3.09
C GLY A 21 23.81 -12.41 2.93
N THR A 22 24.25 -13.57 3.41
CA THR A 22 23.52 -14.83 3.31
C THR A 22 22.94 -15.23 4.67
N ILE A 23 21.70 -15.71 4.66
CA ILE A 23 21.05 -16.24 5.87
C ILE A 23 21.65 -17.61 6.20
N THR A 24 22.28 -17.74 7.38
CA THR A 24 22.90 -18.97 7.86
C THR A 24 22.01 -19.75 8.83
N ALA A 25 21.12 -19.05 9.55
CA ALA A 25 20.11 -19.64 10.43
C ALA A 25 18.88 -18.74 10.46
N CYS A 26 17.68 -19.30 10.51
CA CYS A 26 16.44 -18.51 10.59
C CYS A 26 15.30 -19.27 11.26
N ASP A 27 14.39 -18.50 11.88
CA ASP A 27 13.04 -18.92 12.19
C ASP A 27 12.10 -18.50 11.05
N LYS A 28 11.77 -19.45 10.17
CA LYS A 28 10.93 -19.21 8.99
C LYS A 28 9.56 -18.64 9.34
N LYS A 29 9.07 -18.89 10.55
CA LYS A 29 7.76 -18.41 11.00
C LYS A 29 7.71 -16.89 11.10
N PHE A 30 8.82 -16.24 11.44
CA PHE A 30 8.92 -14.79 11.59
C PHE A 30 9.70 -14.11 10.48
N LEU A 31 10.32 -14.88 9.58
CA LEU A 31 11.10 -14.31 8.48
C LEU A 31 10.19 -13.49 7.54
N PRO A 32 10.58 -12.27 7.11
CA PRO A 32 9.86 -11.52 6.09
C PRO A 32 9.58 -12.38 4.85
N LEU A 33 8.39 -12.27 4.27
CA LEU A 33 7.96 -13.10 3.14
C LEU A 33 8.89 -12.95 1.93
N GLN A 34 9.37 -11.75 1.66
CA GLN A 34 10.36 -11.52 0.61
C GLN A 34 11.63 -12.36 0.85
N LEU A 35 12.09 -12.46 2.09
CA LEU A 35 13.26 -13.27 2.43
C LEU A 35 12.95 -14.77 2.39
N CYS A 36 11.72 -15.18 2.71
CA CYS A 36 11.28 -16.57 2.51
C CYS A 36 11.39 -16.97 1.01
N ARG A 37 11.11 -16.04 0.11
CA ARG A 37 11.16 -16.24 -1.34
C ARG A 37 12.56 -16.12 -1.92
N THR A 38 13.33 -15.09 -1.54
CA THR A 38 14.58 -14.71 -2.22
C THR A 38 15.85 -15.07 -1.46
N ALA A 39 15.78 -15.21 -0.14
CA ALA A 39 16.91 -15.32 0.79
C ALA A 39 17.96 -14.19 0.63
N ASN A 40 17.65 -13.10 -0.06
CA ASN A 40 18.57 -12.00 -0.37
C ASN A 40 18.34 -10.80 0.56
N VAL A 41 19.12 -10.71 1.63
CA VAL A 41 19.00 -9.66 2.64
C VAL A 41 19.39 -8.28 2.08
N GLY A 42 20.37 -8.23 1.18
CA GLY A 42 20.78 -6.97 0.54
C GLY A 42 19.66 -6.36 -0.32
N SER A 43 18.99 -7.19 -1.13
CA SER A 43 17.83 -6.75 -1.92
C SER A 43 16.66 -6.33 -1.02
N TRP A 44 16.36 -7.11 0.02
CA TRP A 44 15.32 -6.78 0.98
C TRP A 44 15.54 -5.43 1.67
N LEU A 45 16.79 -5.12 2.05
CA LEU A 45 17.15 -3.82 2.61
C LEU A 45 17.03 -2.70 1.57
N ALA A 46 17.49 -2.94 0.33
CA ALA A 46 17.41 -1.96 -0.76
C ALA A 46 15.95 -1.61 -1.10
N ASP A 47 15.06 -2.60 -1.13
CA ASP A 47 13.62 -2.41 -1.41
C ASP A 47 12.89 -1.62 -0.29
N ARG A 48 13.52 -1.46 0.86
CA ARG A 48 12.99 -0.64 1.97
C ARG A 48 13.42 0.83 1.90
N ALA A 49 14.39 1.17 1.07
CA ALA A 49 14.90 2.52 0.99
C ALA A 49 13.92 3.48 0.31
N ILE A 50 14.02 4.76 0.67
CA ILE A 50 13.32 5.85 -0.02
C ILE A 50 13.65 5.82 -1.52
N ASP A 51 12.62 5.90 -2.36
CA ASP A 51 12.78 5.93 -3.81
C ASP A 51 13.69 7.12 -4.22
N ARG A 52 14.74 6.81 -4.98
CA ARG A 52 15.68 7.81 -5.50
C ARG A 52 15.04 8.80 -6.49
N HIS A 53 13.93 8.42 -7.13
CA HIS A 53 13.19 9.26 -8.07
C HIS A 53 12.21 10.20 -7.37
N ARG A 54 11.94 10.00 -6.10
CA ARG A 54 11.10 10.91 -5.31
C ARG A 54 11.74 12.29 -5.26
N PRO A 55 11.00 13.38 -5.58
CA PRO A 55 11.57 14.72 -5.76
C PRO A 55 12.45 15.19 -4.61
N ASN A 56 11.98 15.04 -3.38
CA ASN A 56 12.69 15.54 -2.19
C ASN A 56 13.74 14.55 -1.61
N SER A 57 13.94 13.37 -2.22
CA SER A 57 14.86 12.35 -1.69
C SER A 57 16.31 12.83 -1.64
N ARG A 58 16.75 13.56 -2.67
CA ARG A 58 18.11 14.12 -2.73
C ARG A 58 18.34 15.20 -1.67
N LEU A 59 17.34 16.07 -1.45
CA LEU A 59 17.40 17.12 -0.45
C LEU A 59 17.48 16.50 0.95
N LEU A 60 16.63 15.55 1.25
CA LEU A 60 16.62 14.82 2.52
C LEU A 60 17.98 14.14 2.80
N LYS A 61 18.51 13.38 1.82
CA LYS A 61 19.83 12.73 1.93
C LYS A 61 20.95 13.74 2.19
N LYS A 62 20.89 14.92 1.56
CA LYS A 62 21.84 16.03 1.79
C LYS A 62 21.76 16.60 3.19
N ILE A 63 20.56 16.89 3.68
CA ILE A 63 20.31 17.42 5.04
C ILE A 63 20.80 16.43 6.09
N LEU A 64 20.54 15.14 5.89
CA LEU A 64 21.01 14.07 6.76
C LEU A 64 22.51 13.78 6.63
N ARG A 65 23.21 14.43 5.68
CA ARG A 65 24.65 14.27 5.41
C ARG A 65 25.05 12.84 5.09
N LEU A 66 24.17 12.12 4.38
CA LEU A 66 24.47 10.75 3.99
C LEU A 66 25.66 10.72 3.02
N ARG A 67 26.55 9.76 3.22
CA ARG A 67 27.75 9.56 2.39
C ARG A 67 27.52 8.66 1.18
N THR A 68 26.36 8.01 1.14
CA THR A 68 26.00 7.01 0.15
C THR A 68 24.73 7.40 -0.59
N ALA A 69 24.60 6.90 -1.82
CA ALA A 69 23.37 6.92 -2.60
C ALA A 69 22.79 5.51 -2.84
N GLU A 70 23.53 4.46 -2.41
CA GLU A 70 23.13 3.07 -2.58
C GLU A 70 21.96 2.75 -1.64
N ASP A 71 20.87 2.23 -2.19
CA ASP A 71 19.61 2.07 -1.49
C ASP A 71 19.74 1.18 -0.23
N MET A 72 20.47 0.07 -0.32
CA MET A 72 20.73 -0.78 0.86
C MET A 72 21.44 -0.02 1.98
N GLU A 73 22.47 0.77 1.65
CA GLU A 73 23.21 1.55 2.64
C GLU A 73 22.37 2.68 3.22
N VAL A 74 21.49 3.31 2.40
CA VAL A 74 20.52 4.31 2.87
C VAL A 74 19.55 3.69 3.89
N ALA A 75 19.01 2.51 3.63
CA ALA A 75 18.17 1.81 4.59
C ALA A 75 18.93 1.46 5.88
N LEU A 76 20.20 1.08 5.78
CA LEU A 76 21.04 0.73 6.93
C LEU A 76 21.36 1.93 7.85
N GLU A 77 21.28 3.18 7.37
CA GLU A 77 21.41 4.37 8.23
C GLU A 77 20.36 4.39 9.38
N VAL A 78 19.24 3.72 9.16
CA VAL A 78 18.17 3.50 10.14
C VAL A 78 18.00 2.02 10.48
N ASN A 79 19.05 1.20 10.30
CA ASN A 79 19.00 -0.24 10.56
C ASN A 79 17.94 -1.00 9.75
N GLY A 80 17.49 -0.47 8.62
CA GLY A 80 16.39 -1.01 7.82
C GLY A 80 15.01 -0.94 8.50
N ALA A 81 14.86 -0.26 9.63
CA ALA A 81 13.59 -0.14 10.33
C ALA A 81 12.58 0.69 9.54
N THR A 82 11.30 0.31 9.61
CA THR A 82 10.14 1.03 9.05
C THR A 82 9.11 1.33 10.13
N LEU A 83 8.07 2.09 9.79
CA LEU A 83 6.91 2.27 10.67
C LEU A 83 5.89 1.12 10.53
N THR A 84 5.77 0.56 9.33
CA THR A 84 4.72 -0.39 9.00
C THR A 84 5.03 -1.85 9.39
N ASP A 85 6.24 -2.10 9.89
CA ASP A 85 6.62 -3.40 10.44
C ASP A 85 7.62 -3.26 11.59
N ASN A 86 8.01 -4.37 12.23
CA ASN A 86 8.99 -4.37 13.31
C ASN A 86 10.30 -5.07 12.94
N TYR A 87 10.56 -5.27 11.65
CA TYR A 87 11.81 -5.87 11.17
C TYR A 87 12.93 -4.83 11.10
N TRP A 88 14.14 -5.26 11.50
CA TRP A 88 15.32 -4.43 11.40
C TRP A 88 16.60 -5.27 11.41
N PHE A 89 17.70 -4.68 10.97
CA PHE A 89 19.00 -5.32 10.89
C PHE A 89 19.92 -4.83 12.02
N CYS A 90 20.45 -5.75 12.81
CA CYS A 90 21.39 -5.50 13.89
C CYS A 90 22.79 -6.00 13.49
N PRO A 91 23.76 -5.13 13.16
CA PRO A 91 25.13 -5.56 12.85
C PRO A 91 25.76 -6.33 14.02
N PHE A 92 26.64 -7.29 13.73
CA PHE A 92 27.38 -7.97 14.78
C PHE A 92 28.18 -6.99 15.65
N GLY A 93 28.18 -7.23 16.95
CA GLY A 93 28.83 -6.35 17.93
C GLY A 93 28.01 -5.13 18.33
N SER A 94 26.80 -4.95 17.78
CA SER A 94 25.86 -3.93 18.23
C SER A 94 25.01 -4.48 19.39
N ASP A 95 24.83 -3.65 20.42
CA ASP A 95 23.98 -3.90 21.59
C ASP A 95 22.59 -3.24 21.50
N LYS A 96 22.25 -2.70 20.31
CA LYS A 96 20.96 -2.04 20.08
C LYS A 96 19.79 -2.97 20.32
N THR A 97 18.75 -2.41 20.92
CA THR A 97 17.42 -3.01 21.07
C THR A 97 16.43 -2.40 20.08
N TYR A 98 15.22 -2.94 19.98
CA TYR A 98 14.18 -2.35 19.14
C TYR A 98 13.80 -0.93 19.57
N ASP A 99 13.88 -0.63 20.86
CA ASP A 99 13.61 0.72 21.39
C ASP A 99 14.62 1.76 20.88
N ASP A 100 15.86 1.34 20.57
CA ASP A 100 16.88 2.23 20.00
C ASP A 100 16.65 2.52 18.51
N VAL A 101 15.98 1.62 17.78
CA VAL A 101 15.82 1.73 16.32
C VAL A 101 14.41 2.17 15.89
N LYS A 102 13.36 1.84 16.65
CA LYS A 102 11.99 2.25 16.32
C LYS A 102 11.88 3.78 16.25
N PHE A 103 10.94 4.26 15.42
CA PHE A 103 10.69 5.69 15.29
C PHE A 103 9.65 6.14 16.32
N LEU A 104 9.97 7.23 17.04
CA LEU A 104 9.07 7.89 18.00
C LEU A 104 8.66 9.28 17.51
N TYR A 105 9.52 9.92 16.69
CA TYR A 105 9.35 11.27 16.16
C TYR A 105 9.87 11.32 14.73
N ASN A 106 9.43 12.33 13.98
CA ASN A 106 9.98 12.69 12.69
C ASN A 106 10.24 14.19 12.65
N TYR A 107 11.50 14.61 12.52
CA TYR A 107 11.91 16.01 12.43
C TYR A 107 12.14 16.48 10.98
N PHE A 108 11.90 15.61 10.01
CA PHE A 108 12.18 15.86 8.59
C PHE A 108 10.92 15.72 7.72
N ASP A 109 9.75 15.76 8.35
CA ASP A 109 8.46 15.63 7.69
C ASP A 109 8.22 16.75 6.65
N THR A 110 8.49 18.01 7.00
CA THR A 110 8.34 19.16 6.09
C THR A 110 9.34 19.11 4.93
N VAL A 111 10.57 18.64 5.18
CA VAL A 111 11.56 18.39 4.12
C VAL A 111 11.07 17.33 3.15
N ALA A 112 10.58 16.22 3.67
CA ALA A 112 10.15 15.08 2.86
C ALA A 112 8.89 15.39 2.04
N LEU A 113 7.95 16.16 2.62
CA LEU A 113 6.67 16.47 1.99
C LEU A 113 6.75 17.69 1.06
N ALA A 114 7.35 18.80 1.54
CA ALA A 114 7.34 20.09 0.87
C ALA A 114 8.71 20.55 0.35
N GLY A 115 9.78 19.81 0.63
CA GLY A 115 11.13 20.22 0.24
C GLY A 115 11.65 21.44 1.00
N ASP A 116 11.21 21.63 2.25
CA ASP A 116 11.55 22.79 3.06
C ASP A 116 13.07 22.87 3.34
N PRO A 117 13.76 23.92 2.87
CA PRO A 117 15.19 24.08 3.09
C PRO A 117 15.58 24.37 4.56
N ASP A 118 14.65 24.79 5.40
CA ASP A 118 14.91 25.06 6.83
C ASP A 118 15.35 23.79 7.58
N GLY A 119 15.09 22.61 6.98
CA GLY A 119 15.64 21.34 7.45
C GLY A 119 17.17 21.31 7.56
N PHE A 120 17.92 22.18 6.85
CA PHE A 120 19.38 22.31 7.02
C PHE A 120 19.80 22.81 8.40
N SER A 121 18.92 23.48 9.12
CA SER A 121 19.16 23.94 10.51
C SER A 121 19.03 22.77 11.50
N GLN A 122 18.37 21.67 11.13
CA GLN A 122 18.17 20.51 11.99
C GLN A 122 19.47 19.71 12.16
N LYS A 123 19.66 19.17 13.35
CA LYS A 123 20.74 18.19 13.57
C LYS A 123 20.36 16.87 12.91
N PRO A 124 21.25 16.28 12.08
CA PRO A 124 20.99 14.98 11.50
C PRO A 124 20.62 13.94 12.56
N SER A 125 19.51 13.26 12.36
CA SER A 125 19.01 12.21 13.25
C SER A 125 18.28 11.14 12.45
N LYS A 126 18.00 10.00 13.08
CA LYS A 126 17.19 8.94 12.41
C LYS A 126 15.80 9.47 12.06
N THR A 127 15.31 9.09 10.88
CA THR A 127 13.99 9.48 10.40
C THR A 127 13.34 8.31 9.65
N PRO A 128 12.02 8.10 9.79
CA PRO A 128 11.30 7.08 9.02
C PRO A 128 11.29 7.37 7.51
N GLU A 129 11.63 8.61 7.12
CA GLU A 129 11.60 9.00 5.71
C GLU A 129 12.64 8.27 4.86
N LEU A 130 13.73 7.79 5.43
CA LEU A 130 14.72 6.99 4.70
C LEU A 130 14.19 5.62 4.29
N THR A 131 13.12 5.15 4.93
CA THR A 131 12.45 3.88 4.64
C THR A 131 10.96 4.06 4.33
N ASN A 132 10.56 5.26 3.92
CA ASN A 132 9.21 5.58 3.45
C ASN A 132 9.16 5.40 1.93
N ILE A 133 8.72 4.23 1.46
CA ILE A 133 8.76 3.80 0.06
C ILE A 133 7.73 4.56 -0.79
N GLY A 134 8.01 4.72 -2.10
CA GLY A 134 7.13 5.28 -3.12
C GLY A 134 7.62 6.58 -3.72
N SER A 135 7.14 6.89 -4.93
CA SER A 135 7.66 7.96 -5.81
C SER A 135 7.07 9.34 -5.55
N TYR A 136 5.91 9.45 -4.90
CA TYR A 136 5.28 10.73 -4.56
C TYR A 136 5.89 11.33 -3.30
N GLU A 137 5.87 12.68 -3.21
CA GLU A 137 6.20 13.35 -1.96
C GLU A 137 5.22 12.96 -0.87
N LYS A 138 5.76 12.50 0.23
CA LYS A 138 5.01 12.07 1.40
C LYS A 138 5.87 12.10 2.63
N CYS A 139 5.24 12.16 3.78
CA CYS A 139 5.94 12.09 5.05
C CYS A 139 5.09 11.43 6.13
N TRP A 140 5.75 10.89 7.11
CA TRP A 140 5.13 10.44 8.33
C TRP A 140 5.10 11.56 9.36
N LYS A 141 3.93 11.82 9.97
CA LYS A 141 3.77 12.77 11.09
C LYS A 141 3.10 12.10 12.27
N VAL A 142 3.49 12.54 13.47
CA VAL A 142 2.78 12.15 14.70
C VAL A 142 1.77 13.25 15.03
N VAL A 143 0.48 12.88 15.04
CA VAL A 143 -0.62 13.76 15.44
C VAL A 143 -1.42 13.03 16.52
N ASP A 144 -1.56 13.64 17.66
CA ASP A 144 -2.27 13.07 18.82
C ASP A 144 -1.77 11.65 19.21
N GLY A 145 -0.45 11.45 19.14
CA GLY A 145 0.20 10.18 19.49
C GLY A 145 0.04 9.06 18.45
N LYS A 146 -0.54 9.33 17.29
CA LYS A 146 -0.71 8.40 16.19
C LYS A 146 0.15 8.81 15.00
N TRP A 147 0.66 7.84 14.26
CA TRP A 147 1.35 8.06 13.00
C TRP A 147 0.35 8.23 11.86
N TRP A 148 0.58 9.26 11.07
CA TRP A 148 -0.18 9.60 9.86
C TRP A 148 0.76 9.74 8.68
N LEU A 149 0.41 9.13 7.56
CA LEU A 149 1.10 9.32 6.29
C LEU A 149 0.40 10.45 5.53
N TYR A 150 1.10 11.56 5.35
CA TYR A 150 0.70 12.68 4.50
C TYR A 150 1.26 12.47 3.10
N LYS A 151 0.46 12.71 2.07
CA LYS A 151 0.86 12.61 0.67
C LYS A 151 0.57 13.94 -0.05
N ALA A 152 1.52 14.37 -0.91
CA ALA A 152 1.29 15.44 -1.87
C ALA A 152 0.70 14.85 -3.16
N GLY A 153 -0.07 15.68 -3.88
CA GLY A 153 -0.69 15.29 -5.15
C GLY A 153 -1.52 16.44 -5.71
N SER A 154 -2.21 16.20 -6.81
CA SER A 154 -3.18 17.10 -7.40
C SER A 154 -4.56 16.91 -6.77
N ASP A 155 -5.45 17.90 -6.95
CA ASP A 155 -6.85 17.81 -6.50
C ASP A 155 -7.58 16.59 -7.09
N ALA A 156 -7.26 16.19 -8.31
CA ALA A 156 -7.86 15.01 -8.94
C ALA A 156 -7.39 13.69 -8.29
N GLU A 157 -6.12 13.61 -7.88
CA GLU A 157 -5.57 12.47 -7.15
C GLU A 157 -6.15 12.38 -5.74
N TYR A 158 -6.26 13.51 -5.04
CA TYR A 158 -6.89 13.58 -3.72
C TYR A 158 -8.37 13.20 -3.78
N PHE A 159 -9.08 13.72 -4.80
CA PHE A 159 -10.47 13.35 -5.03
C PHE A 159 -10.63 11.85 -5.26
N SER A 160 -9.81 11.25 -6.12
CA SER A 160 -9.87 9.82 -6.42
C SER A 160 -9.63 8.97 -5.16
N GLU A 161 -8.61 9.31 -4.37
CA GLU A 161 -8.30 8.61 -3.12
C GLU A 161 -9.46 8.69 -2.11
N LEU A 162 -10.02 9.91 -1.89
CA LEU A 162 -11.15 10.11 -0.98
C LEU A 162 -12.43 9.45 -1.47
N PHE A 163 -12.74 9.59 -2.76
CA PHE A 163 -13.94 8.99 -3.34
C PHE A 163 -13.93 7.47 -3.17
N ILE A 164 -12.80 6.82 -3.53
CA ILE A 164 -12.67 5.37 -3.44
C ILE A 164 -12.67 4.91 -1.97
N CYS A 165 -12.05 5.67 -1.07
CA CYS A 165 -12.11 5.41 0.36
C CYS A 165 -13.59 5.39 0.86
N ARG A 166 -14.38 6.41 0.54
CA ARG A 166 -15.80 6.48 0.97
C ARG A 166 -16.64 5.41 0.29
N LEU A 167 -16.39 5.15 -1.00
CA LEU A 167 -17.10 4.10 -1.73
C LEU A 167 -16.80 2.71 -1.14
N GLY A 168 -15.55 2.40 -0.84
CA GLY A 168 -15.17 1.14 -0.19
C GLY A 168 -15.84 0.95 1.17
N ILE A 169 -15.89 2.01 1.99
CA ILE A 169 -16.60 1.98 3.28
C ILE A 169 -18.10 1.77 3.05
N LYS A 170 -18.71 2.44 2.08
CA LYS A 170 -20.13 2.25 1.71
C LYS A 170 -20.42 0.81 1.29
N MET A 171 -19.49 0.19 0.58
CA MET A 171 -19.55 -1.22 0.19
C MET A 171 -19.17 -2.19 1.31
N LYS A 172 -18.81 -1.71 2.50
CA LYS A 172 -18.33 -2.50 3.64
C LYS A 172 -17.06 -3.32 3.29
N PHE A 173 -16.21 -2.77 2.43
CA PHE A 173 -14.89 -3.32 2.16
C PHE A 173 -13.89 -2.75 3.15
N ASP A 174 -12.87 -3.52 3.47
CA ASP A 174 -11.79 -3.05 4.33
C ASP A 174 -10.94 -2.03 3.56
N THR A 175 -10.97 -0.78 4.01
CA THR A 175 -10.39 0.37 3.29
C THR A 175 -9.71 1.31 4.27
N ALA A 176 -8.49 1.72 3.97
CA ALA A 176 -7.76 2.70 4.75
C ALA A 176 -8.52 4.04 4.77
N TRP A 177 -8.62 4.64 5.94
CA TRP A 177 -9.29 5.92 6.08
C TRP A 177 -8.41 7.07 5.59
N TYR A 178 -8.97 7.88 4.72
CA TYR A 178 -8.33 9.08 4.21
C TYR A 178 -9.12 10.34 4.56
N GLU A 179 -8.41 11.44 4.78
CA GLU A 179 -9.00 12.77 4.99
C GLU A 179 -8.05 13.88 4.54
N MET A 180 -8.58 15.08 4.28
CA MET A 180 -7.78 16.27 3.97
C MET A 180 -7.30 16.94 5.26
N ASP A 181 -6.05 17.39 5.27
CA ASP A 181 -5.48 18.19 6.34
C ASP A 181 -4.39 19.11 5.78
N GLN A 182 -4.50 20.43 6.06
CA GLN A 182 -3.53 21.46 5.67
C GLN A 182 -3.16 21.44 4.17
N GLY A 183 -4.12 21.11 3.28
CA GLY A 183 -3.93 21.05 1.83
C GLY A 183 -3.28 19.76 1.31
N TYR A 184 -3.10 18.76 2.16
CA TYR A 184 -2.61 17.43 1.81
C TYR A 184 -3.64 16.37 2.14
N ILE A 185 -3.56 15.23 1.48
CA ILE A 185 -4.30 14.05 1.90
C ILE A 185 -3.50 13.26 2.93
N LYS A 186 -4.17 12.73 3.95
CA LYS A 186 -3.52 11.89 4.96
C LYS A 186 -4.31 10.62 5.25
N THR A 187 -3.59 9.59 5.68
CA THR A 187 -4.14 8.32 6.18
C THR A 187 -3.42 7.90 7.45
N ALA A 188 -4.14 7.30 8.39
CA ALA A 188 -3.53 6.75 9.60
C ALA A 188 -2.70 5.49 9.27
N ASP A 189 -1.64 5.26 10.05
CA ASP A 189 -0.96 3.96 10.04
C ASP A 189 -1.94 2.85 10.46
N PHE A 190 -2.40 2.07 9.49
CA PHE A 190 -3.36 0.98 9.73
C PHE A 190 -2.73 -0.22 10.46
N THR A 191 -1.41 -0.26 10.61
CA THR A 191 -0.75 -1.30 11.41
C THR A 191 -0.84 -1.01 12.91
N GLU A 192 -1.05 0.23 13.28
CA GLU A 192 -1.08 0.74 14.67
C GLU A 192 0.10 0.25 15.53
N GLY A 193 1.21 -0.14 14.89
CA GLY A 193 2.35 -0.75 15.58
C GLY A 193 2.05 -2.14 16.17
N ARG A 194 0.93 -2.78 15.84
CA ARG A 194 0.49 -4.09 16.38
C ARG A 194 0.75 -5.25 15.45
N VAL A 195 0.71 -4.99 14.15
CA VAL A 195 0.93 -5.96 13.09
C VAL A 195 2.05 -5.51 12.16
N ASN A 196 2.59 -6.42 11.38
CA ASN A 196 3.51 -6.12 10.28
C ASN A 196 2.70 -6.06 8.99
N PHE A 197 2.91 -5.01 8.19
CA PHE A 197 2.45 -4.97 6.82
C PHE A 197 3.57 -5.46 5.91
N GLU A 198 3.25 -6.42 5.05
CA GLU A 198 4.15 -6.94 4.01
C GLU A 198 3.44 -6.87 2.65
N THR A 199 4.09 -6.28 1.65
CA THR A 199 3.54 -6.15 0.30
C THR A 199 3.40 -7.50 -0.39
N MET A 200 2.46 -7.61 -1.33
CA MET A 200 2.24 -8.83 -2.14
C MET A 200 3.50 -9.22 -2.93
N SER A 201 4.35 -8.26 -3.27
CA SER A 201 5.65 -8.53 -3.90
C SER A 201 6.56 -9.44 -3.06
N GLY A 202 6.36 -9.50 -1.76
CA GLY A 202 7.03 -10.49 -0.89
C GLY A 202 6.63 -11.92 -1.23
N ILE A 203 5.44 -12.15 -1.76
CA ILE A 203 4.87 -13.46 -2.10
C ILE A 203 5.09 -13.78 -3.59
N THR A 204 4.62 -12.92 -4.50
CA THR A 204 4.63 -13.17 -5.96
C THR A 204 5.77 -12.47 -6.71
N GLY A 205 6.55 -11.60 -6.05
CA GLY A 205 7.50 -10.74 -6.74
C GLY A 205 6.80 -9.61 -7.47
N ASP A 206 7.26 -9.31 -8.68
CA ASP A 206 6.67 -8.26 -9.52
C ASP A 206 5.53 -8.80 -10.43
N ASP A 207 5.11 -10.06 -10.22
CA ASP A 207 4.00 -10.66 -10.97
C ASP A 207 2.67 -10.20 -10.34
N ASP A 208 2.01 -9.25 -11.00
CA ASP A 208 0.75 -8.62 -10.60
C ASP A 208 -0.49 -9.19 -11.31
N ASP A 209 -0.33 -10.28 -12.05
CA ASP A 209 -1.46 -11.01 -12.65
C ASP A 209 -2.49 -11.39 -11.57
N TYR A 210 -3.77 -11.12 -11.84
CA TYR A 210 -4.85 -11.34 -10.88
C TYR A 210 -4.98 -12.81 -10.47
N GLY A 211 -4.83 -13.74 -11.42
CA GLY A 211 -4.92 -15.19 -11.17
C GLY A 211 -3.73 -15.69 -10.35
N VAL A 212 -2.51 -15.22 -10.65
CA VAL A 212 -1.30 -15.55 -9.88
C VAL A 212 -1.43 -15.08 -8.44
N CYS A 213 -1.82 -13.83 -8.23
CA CYS A 213 -2.01 -13.25 -6.91
C CYS A 213 -3.14 -13.95 -6.13
N PHE A 214 -4.30 -14.16 -6.78
CA PHE A 214 -5.44 -14.86 -6.18
C PHE A 214 -5.07 -16.28 -5.73
N ASN A 215 -4.44 -17.06 -6.61
CA ASN A 215 -4.04 -18.43 -6.30
C ASN A 215 -2.98 -18.51 -5.19
N ALA A 216 -2.07 -17.53 -5.11
CA ALA A 216 -1.11 -17.45 -4.03
C ALA A 216 -1.81 -17.18 -2.68
N LEU A 217 -2.76 -16.24 -2.65
CA LEU A 217 -3.53 -15.91 -1.45
C LEU A 217 -4.50 -17.03 -1.04
N LEU A 218 -5.10 -17.72 -2.01
CA LEU A 218 -5.99 -18.85 -1.76
C LEU A 218 -5.26 -20.02 -1.07
N LYS A 219 -3.99 -20.24 -1.39
CA LYS A 219 -3.14 -21.24 -0.70
C LYS A 219 -2.90 -20.86 0.77
N ILE A 220 -2.99 -19.59 1.12
CA ILE A 220 -2.83 -19.10 2.50
C ILE A 220 -4.17 -19.22 3.25
N SER A 221 -5.24 -18.62 2.68
CA SER A 221 -6.57 -18.62 3.29
C SER A 221 -7.63 -18.25 2.26
N GLN A 222 -8.76 -18.96 2.29
CA GLN A 222 -9.94 -18.63 1.49
C GLN A 222 -10.48 -17.25 1.83
N ASP A 223 -10.45 -16.84 3.10
CA ASP A 223 -10.96 -15.54 3.52
C ASP A 223 -10.07 -14.38 3.03
N ILE A 224 -8.75 -14.59 2.97
CA ILE A 224 -7.82 -13.59 2.42
C ILE A 224 -8.02 -13.49 0.90
N ALA A 225 -8.19 -14.61 0.21
CA ALA A 225 -8.50 -14.62 -1.22
C ALA A 225 -9.80 -13.86 -1.53
N LYS A 226 -10.86 -14.00 -0.70
CA LYS A 226 -12.11 -13.22 -0.83
C LYS A 226 -11.89 -11.71 -0.64
N GLN A 227 -11.04 -11.32 0.32
CA GLN A 227 -10.69 -9.91 0.50
C GLN A 227 -9.99 -9.36 -0.75
N TYR A 228 -9.16 -10.15 -1.41
CA TYR A 228 -8.52 -9.77 -2.67
C TYR A 228 -9.53 -9.67 -3.83
N LEU A 229 -10.54 -10.54 -3.91
CA LEU A 229 -11.63 -10.39 -4.88
C LEU A 229 -12.38 -9.06 -4.71
N LYS A 230 -12.63 -8.63 -3.45
CA LYS A 230 -13.22 -7.30 -3.18
C LYS A 230 -12.30 -6.16 -3.62
N LEU A 231 -10.98 -6.30 -3.47
CA LEU A 231 -10.01 -5.33 -3.96
C LEU A 231 -10.04 -5.24 -5.49
N ILE A 232 -10.01 -6.36 -6.21
CA ILE A 232 -10.14 -6.37 -7.68
C ILE A 232 -11.48 -5.73 -8.11
N TRP A 233 -12.57 -6.03 -7.39
CA TRP A 233 -13.87 -5.46 -7.69
C TRP A 233 -13.87 -3.94 -7.66
N ILE A 234 -13.40 -3.34 -6.57
CA ILE A 234 -13.37 -1.87 -6.44
C ILE A 234 -12.37 -1.23 -7.39
N ASP A 235 -11.22 -1.85 -7.63
CA ASP A 235 -10.23 -1.37 -8.61
C ASP A 235 -10.81 -1.38 -10.03
N THR A 236 -11.57 -2.42 -10.39
CA THR A 236 -12.24 -2.50 -11.67
C THR A 236 -13.35 -1.45 -11.79
N LEU A 237 -14.19 -1.27 -10.77
CA LEU A 237 -15.21 -0.23 -10.75
C LEU A 237 -14.61 1.17 -10.95
N CYS A 238 -13.53 1.46 -10.25
CA CYS A 238 -12.92 2.79 -10.17
C CYS A 238 -11.78 3.01 -11.17
N TYR A 239 -11.57 2.07 -12.11
CA TYR A 239 -10.51 2.18 -13.12
C TYR A 239 -9.13 2.41 -12.50
N ASN A 240 -8.78 1.65 -11.47
CA ASN A 240 -7.46 1.72 -10.85
C ASN A 240 -6.48 0.83 -11.62
N MET A 241 -5.71 1.44 -12.52
CA MET A 241 -4.71 0.74 -13.35
C MET A 241 -3.33 0.63 -12.67
N ASP A 242 -3.19 1.12 -11.44
CA ASP A 242 -1.90 1.17 -10.73
C ASP A 242 -1.80 0.14 -9.59
N ARG A 243 -2.66 -0.88 -9.59
CA ARG A 243 -2.66 -1.93 -8.58
C ARG A 243 -1.57 -2.98 -8.86
N HIS A 244 -0.31 -2.60 -8.66
CA HIS A 244 0.83 -3.52 -8.71
C HIS A 244 1.11 -4.14 -7.33
N THR A 245 1.93 -5.18 -7.27
CA THR A 245 2.20 -5.97 -6.05
C THR A 245 2.79 -5.21 -4.86
N LYS A 246 3.23 -3.97 -5.05
CA LYS A 246 3.70 -3.08 -3.97
C LYS A 246 2.60 -2.16 -3.42
N ASN A 247 1.42 -2.08 -4.10
CA ASN A 247 0.28 -1.25 -3.71
C ASN A 247 -0.83 -2.04 -3.00
N PHE A 248 -0.58 -3.28 -2.63
CA PHE A 248 -1.40 -4.07 -1.72
C PHE A 248 -0.54 -5.12 -1.02
N GLY A 249 -1.08 -5.76 0.00
CA GLY A 249 -0.32 -6.76 0.75
C GLY A 249 -1.12 -7.35 1.89
N ILE A 250 -0.43 -7.95 2.81
CA ILE A 250 -1.02 -8.69 3.93
C ILE A 250 -0.61 -8.11 5.27
N LEU A 251 -1.45 -8.32 6.27
CA LEU A 251 -1.15 -8.05 7.67
C LEU A 251 -0.73 -9.33 8.37
N ARG A 252 0.33 -9.24 9.16
CA ARG A 252 0.95 -10.35 9.86
C ARG A 252 1.10 -10.06 11.35
N SER A 253 0.79 -11.04 12.19
CA SER A 253 0.96 -10.91 13.63
C SER A 253 2.44 -10.75 14.00
N ARG A 254 2.77 -9.71 14.76
CA ARG A 254 4.11 -9.53 15.34
C ARG A 254 4.44 -10.58 16.39
N GLN A 255 3.42 -11.16 17.00
CA GLN A 255 3.57 -12.13 18.12
C GLN A 255 3.67 -13.56 17.62
N THR A 256 2.85 -13.93 16.62
CA THR A 256 2.76 -15.32 16.16
C THR A 256 3.38 -15.55 14.79
N GLY A 257 3.67 -14.49 14.01
CA GLY A 257 4.15 -14.60 12.63
C GLY A 257 3.08 -15.08 11.63
N GLU A 258 1.83 -15.26 12.06
CA GLU A 258 0.73 -15.73 11.22
C GLU A 258 0.20 -14.60 10.35
N ILE A 259 -0.23 -14.93 9.13
CA ILE A 259 -0.93 -14.02 8.24
C ILE A 259 -2.38 -13.91 8.73
N LEU A 260 -2.84 -12.69 8.97
CA LEU A 260 -4.13 -12.40 9.58
C LEU A 260 -5.20 -12.03 8.54
N SER A 261 -4.85 -11.15 7.61
CA SER A 261 -5.77 -10.62 6.62
C SER A 261 -5.01 -10.00 5.44
N LEU A 262 -5.72 -9.66 4.38
CA LEU A 262 -5.25 -8.64 3.44
C LEU A 262 -5.15 -7.30 4.18
N ALA A 263 -4.24 -6.42 3.77
CA ALA A 263 -4.24 -5.04 4.24
C ALA A 263 -5.47 -4.29 3.70
N PRO A 264 -5.97 -3.27 4.42
CA PRO A 264 -7.03 -2.41 3.89
C PRO A 264 -6.67 -1.86 2.52
N ASN A 265 -7.66 -1.62 1.64
CA ASN A 265 -7.43 -0.97 0.36
C ASN A 265 -6.84 0.43 0.57
N TYR A 266 -5.70 0.72 -0.06
CA TYR A 266 -5.00 2.00 -0.01
C TYR A 266 -4.35 2.32 -1.36
N ASP A 267 -3.87 3.56 -1.53
CA ASP A 267 -3.13 4.04 -2.71
C ASP A 267 -3.96 3.98 -4.00
N ASN A 268 -5.08 4.71 -3.99
CA ASN A 268 -6.03 4.80 -5.11
C ASN A 268 -5.95 6.14 -5.84
N ASN A 269 -4.88 6.91 -5.64
CA ASN A 269 -4.73 8.25 -6.21
C ASN A 269 -4.66 8.24 -7.74
N ILE A 270 -4.22 7.14 -8.36
CA ILE A 270 -4.13 6.97 -9.82
C ILE A 270 -5.33 6.16 -10.35
N ALA A 271 -6.53 6.64 -10.06
CA ALA A 271 -7.78 6.00 -10.46
C ALA A 271 -8.81 7.05 -10.88
N LEU A 272 -9.95 6.66 -11.38
CA LEU A 272 -11.05 7.51 -11.79
C LEU A 272 -10.58 8.68 -12.68
N ILE A 273 -10.85 9.90 -12.20
CA ILE A 273 -10.59 11.15 -12.94
C ILE A 273 -9.14 11.64 -12.89
N SER A 274 -8.30 11.09 -12.02
CA SER A 274 -6.90 11.51 -11.89
C SER A 274 -6.06 11.22 -13.13
N ARG A 275 -6.48 10.24 -13.95
CA ARG A 275 -5.92 9.93 -15.27
C ARG A 275 -6.65 10.62 -16.43
N GLY A 276 -7.51 11.59 -16.11
CA GLY A 276 -8.44 12.19 -17.06
C GLY A 276 -9.71 11.34 -17.21
N TYR A 277 -10.73 11.97 -17.77
CA TYR A 277 -12.01 11.29 -17.98
C TYR A 277 -11.90 10.27 -19.12
N VAL A 278 -12.27 9.03 -18.86
CA VAL A 278 -12.44 8.02 -19.89
C VAL A 278 -13.66 8.40 -20.75
N LYS A 279 -13.45 8.56 -22.06
CA LYS A 279 -14.52 9.07 -22.96
C LYS A 279 -15.70 8.11 -23.09
N ASP A 280 -15.44 6.81 -23.05
CA ASP A 280 -16.47 5.78 -23.19
C ASP A 280 -16.97 5.33 -21.82
N VAL A 281 -17.99 6.01 -21.33
CA VAL A 281 -18.67 5.63 -20.06
C VAL A 281 -19.47 4.32 -20.18
N SER A 282 -19.69 3.78 -21.40
CA SER A 282 -20.30 2.44 -21.53
C SER A 282 -19.37 1.31 -21.06
N ARG A 283 -18.08 1.59 -21.01
CA ARG A 283 -17.02 0.69 -20.54
C ARG A 283 -16.85 -0.62 -21.32
N GLN A 284 -17.52 -0.76 -22.47
CA GLN A 284 -17.46 -1.98 -23.29
C GLN A 284 -16.06 -2.27 -23.88
N LYS A 285 -15.23 -1.23 -24.02
CA LYS A 285 -13.85 -1.34 -24.53
C LYS A 285 -12.80 -1.01 -23.46
N ASP A 286 -13.19 -1.06 -22.22
CA ASP A 286 -12.37 -0.73 -21.06
C ASP A 286 -11.32 -1.82 -20.81
N GLY A 287 -10.05 -1.42 -20.69
CA GLY A 287 -8.93 -2.37 -20.50
C GLY A 287 -9.00 -3.11 -19.17
N ILE A 288 -9.44 -2.43 -18.09
CA ILE A 288 -9.52 -3.09 -16.78
C ILE A 288 -10.70 -4.05 -16.69
N ILE A 289 -11.83 -3.75 -17.37
CA ILE A 289 -12.95 -4.69 -17.52
C ILE A 289 -12.48 -5.94 -18.28
N ARG A 290 -11.64 -5.79 -19.30
CA ARG A 290 -11.07 -6.93 -20.01
C ARG A 290 -10.19 -7.78 -19.10
N PHE A 291 -9.29 -7.17 -18.30
CA PHE A 291 -8.48 -7.93 -17.34
C PHE A 291 -9.33 -8.65 -16.30
N PHE A 292 -10.42 -8.03 -15.85
CA PHE A 292 -11.39 -8.69 -14.98
C PHE A 292 -12.07 -9.87 -15.66
N SER A 293 -12.49 -9.71 -16.93
CA SER A 293 -13.12 -10.76 -17.72
C SER A 293 -12.18 -11.94 -17.95
N ASP A 294 -10.94 -11.67 -18.35
CA ASP A 294 -9.92 -12.70 -18.57
C ASP A 294 -9.68 -13.47 -17.26
N PHE A 295 -9.50 -12.76 -16.14
CA PHE A 295 -9.32 -13.38 -14.82
C PHE A 295 -10.49 -14.28 -14.39
N VAL A 296 -11.74 -13.79 -14.55
CA VAL A 296 -12.94 -14.58 -14.18
C VAL A 296 -13.12 -15.79 -15.08
N SER A 297 -12.87 -15.65 -16.40
CA SER A 297 -13.00 -16.75 -17.36
C SER A 297 -11.93 -17.84 -17.21
N GLU A 298 -10.73 -17.46 -16.76
CA GLU A 298 -9.61 -18.39 -16.57
C GLU A 298 -9.56 -19.00 -15.16
N ASN A 299 -10.41 -18.51 -14.21
CA ASN A 299 -10.38 -18.97 -12.83
C ASN A 299 -11.78 -19.32 -12.29
N GLU A 300 -12.19 -20.56 -12.50
CA GLU A 300 -13.50 -21.08 -12.05
C GLU A 300 -13.75 -20.85 -10.53
N THR A 301 -12.71 -20.97 -9.70
CA THR A 301 -12.84 -20.74 -8.26
C THR A 301 -13.17 -19.28 -7.95
N ALA A 302 -12.53 -18.34 -8.64
CA ALA A 302 -12.81 -16.91 -8.48
C ALA A 302 -14.22 -16.56 -9.00
N ALA A 303 -14.61 -17.11 -10.16
CA ALA A 303 -15.95 -16.94 -10.73
C ALA A 303 -17.05 -17.41 -9.77
N ALA A 304 -16.92 -18.64 -9.26
CA ALA A 304 -17.86 -19.22 -8.30
C ALA A 304 -17.94 -18.41 -6.99
N GLU A 305 -16.80 -17.92 -6.51
CA GLU A 305 -16.76 -17.13 -5.29
C GLU A 305 -17.37 -15.74 -5.49
N TYR A 306 -17.13 -15.05 -6.61
CA TYR A 306 -17.80 -13.80 -6.96
C TYR A 306 -19.32 -13.95 -6.98
N ARG A 307 -19.83 -15.02 -7.65
CA ARG A 307 -21.27 -15.30 -7.67
C ARG A 307 -21.83 -15.45 -6.27
N ARG A 308 -21.19 -16.29 -5.44
CA ARG A 308 -21.60 -16.52 -4.05
C ARG A 308 -21.62 -15.22 -3.25
N MET A 309 -20.61 -14.35 -3.43
CA MET A 309 -20.53 -13.07 -2.73
C MET A 309 -21.62 -12.09 -3.16
N LEU A 310 -21.97 -12.05 -4.44
CA LEU A 310 -23.10 -11.25 -4.96
C LEU A 310 -24.43 -11.77 -4.41
N GLU A 311 -24.70 -13.07 -4.47
CA GLU A 311 -25.91 -13.69 -3.95
C GLU A 311 -26.10 -13.45 -2.44
N LYS A 312 -25.02 -13.45 -1.66
CA LYS A 312 -25.04 -13.18 -0.21
C LYS A 312 -25.00 -11.71 0.16
N GLY A 313 -24.87 -10.80 -0.80
CA GLY A 313 -24.74 -9.38 -0.56
C GLY A 313 -23.40 -9.00 0.11
N GLU A 314 -22.38 -9.85 0.04
CA GLU A 314 -21.02 -9.55 0.51
C GLU A 314 -20.31 -8.57 -0.43
N ILE A 315 -20.76 -8.48 -1.69
CA ILE A 315 -20.49 -7.40 -2.64
C ILE A 315 -21.84 -6.70 -2.88
N PRO A 316 -22.14 -5.59 -2.20
CA PRO A 316 -23.37 -4.86 -2.41
C PRO A 316 -23.35 -4.16 -3.77
N LEU A 317 -24.47 -4.24 -4.49
CA LEU A 317 -24.64 -3.50 -5.73
C LEU A 317 -24.97 -2.04 -5.42
N LEU A 318 -24.25 -1.14 -6.06
CA LEU A 318 -24.41 0.30 -5.93
C LEU A 318 -25.57 0.81 -6.79
N CYS A 319 -26.17 1.90 -6.33
CA CYS A 319 -27.14 2.69 -7.09
C CYS A 319 -26.72 4.17 -7.13
N GLU A 320 -27.40 4.98 -7.93
CA GLU A 320 -27.13 6.42 -8.05
C GLU A 320 -27.15 7.15 -6.70
N THR A 321 -28.01 6.72 -5.78
CA THR A 321 -28.10 7.32 -4.44
C THR A 321 -26.83 7.09 -3.64
N ASP A 322 -26.22 5.90 -3.75
CA ASP A 322 -24.99 5.57 -3.04
C ASP A 322 -23.82 6.45 -3.51
N ILE A 323 -23.71 6.63 -4.83
CA ILE A 323 -22.69 7.50 -5.43
C ILE A 323 -22.91 8.96 -5.03
N ALA A 324 -24.17 9.42 -5.03
CA ALA A 324 -24.51 10.77 -4.60
C ALA A 324 -24.21 11.00 -3.10
N GLU A 325 -24.38 10.00 -2.25
CA GLU A 325 -24.00 10.08 -0.84
C GLU A 325 -22.49 10.21 -0.67
N VAL A 326 -21.69 9.40 -1.37
CA VAL A 326 -20.24 9.49 -1.36
C VAL A 326 -19.77 10.86 -1.82
N LEU A 327 -20.31 11.38 -2.93
CA LEU A 327 -19.99 12.73 -3.43
C LEU A 327 -20.33 13.82 -2.41
N ARG A 328 -21.44 13.69 -1.69
CA ARG A 328 -21.85 14.65 -0.67
C ARG A 328 -20.88 14.68 0.51
N GLU A 329 -20.34 13.52 0.92
CA GLU A 329 -19.37 13.43 2.01
C GLU A 329 -18.06 14.15 1.71
N ILE A 330 -17.59 14.10 0.46
CA ILE A 330 -16.30 14.70 0.05
C ILE A 330 -16.47 16.09 -0.57
N ARG A 331 -17.72 16.59 -0.72
CA ARG A 331 -18.02 17.86 -1.39
C ARG A 331 -17.36 19.07 -0.72
N ALA A 332 -17.22 19.06 0.59
CA ALA A 332 -16.61 20.18 1.31
C ALA A 332 -15.18 20.47 0.84
N ASP A 333 -14.44 19.42 0.51
CA ASP A 333 -13.04 19.51 0.07
C ASP A 333 -12.94 19.76 -1.45
N PHE A 334 -13.91 19.26 -2.24
CA PHE A 334 -13.84 19.22 -3.72
C PHE A 334 -15.15 19.63 -4.42
N THR A 335 -15.76 20.75 -4.02
CA THR A 335 -17.08 21.18 -4.51
C THR A 335 -17.18 21.15 -6.03
N LYS A 336 -16.24 21.81 -6.74
CA LYS A 336 -16.26 21.89 -8.19
C LYS A 336 -16.10 20.54 -8.87
N ILE A 337 -15.12 19.75 -8.42
CA ILE A 337 -14.86 18.42 -9.01
C ILE A 337 -16.07 17.49 -8.77
N ALA A 338 -16.65 17.51 -7.56
CA ALA A 338 -17.80 16.69 -7.23
C ALA A 338 -19.04 17.05 -8.05
N GLU A 339 -19.26 18.34 -8.35
CA GLU A 339 -20.37 18.80 -9.20
C GLU A 339 -20.14 18.46 -10.67
N ASP A 340 -18.96 18.75 -11.20
CA ASP A 340 -18.61 18.53 -12.61
C ASP A 340 -18.55 17.03 -12.98
N SER A 341 -18.18 16.16 -12.04
CA SER A 341 -18.00 14.71 -12.29
C SER A 341 -19.20 13.84 -11.96
N LYS A 342 -20.26 14.36 -11.36
CA LYS A 342 -21.39 13.57 -10.83
C LYS A 342 -22.00 12.62 -11.87
N ASP A 343 -22.44 13.17 -13.01
CA ASP A 343 -23.15 12.38 -14.03
C ASP A 343 -22.19 11.37 -14.69
N TYR A 344 -20.94 11.77 -14.89
CA TYR A 344 -19.88 10.89 -15.36
C TYR A 344 -19.66 9.71 -14.41
N LEU A 345 -19.46 9.95 -13.12
CA LEU A 345 -19.19 8.91 -12.14
C LEU A 345 -20.37 7.96 -11.99
N ASN A 346 -21.60 8.47 -11.99
CA ASN A 346 -22.80 7.63 -11.98
C ASN A 346 -22.80 6.67 -13.17
N ALA A 347 -22.67 7.20 -14.39
CA ALA A 347 -22.68 6.37 -15.60
C ALA A 347 -21.50 5.38 -15.61
N PHE A 348 -20.30 5.85 -15.27
CA PHE A 348 -19.08 5.08 -15.33
C PHE A 348 -19.08 3.88 -14.36
N ILE A 349 -19.44 4.13 -13.09
CA ILE A 349 -19.45 3.11 -12.04
C ILE A 349 -20.59 2.11 -12.27
N LEU A 350 -21.80 2.58 -12.54
CA LEU A 350 -22.96 1.69 -12.70
C LEU A 350 -22.86 0.84 -13.98
N ASN A 351 -22.35 1.37 -15.09
CA ASN A 351 -22.07 0.59 -16.28
C ASN A 351 -20.97 -0.46 -16.03
N GLY A 352 -19.90 -0.09 -15.33
CA GLY A 352 -18.87 -1.03 -14.94
C GLY A 352 -19.41 -2.17 -14.09
N GLN A 353 -20.18 -1.84 -13.05
CA GLN A 353 -20.83 -2.85 -12.20
C GLN A 353 -21.71 -3.81 -13.01
N LYS A 354 -22.54 -3.26 -13.90
CA LYS A 354 -23.44 -4.07 -14.75
C LYS A 354 -22.65 -5.07 -15.59
N ILE A 355 -21.60 -4.63 -16.29
CA ILE A 355 -20.77 -5.48 -17.14
C ILE A 355 -20.06 -6.56 -16.30
N MET A 356 -19.53 -6.19 -15.13
CA MET A 356 -18.88 -7.18 -14.25
C MET A 356 -19.84 -8.26 -13.76
N CYS A 357 -21.10 -7.91 -13.46
CA CYS A 357 -22.15 -8.89 -13.14
C CYS A 357 -22.43 -9.82 -14.34
N GLU A 358 -22.59 -9.26 -15.54
CA GLU A 358 -22.80 -10.02 -16.77
C GLU A 358 -21.65 -11.01 -17.03
N ILE A 359 -20.39 -10.58 -16.88
CA ILE A 359 -19.21 -11.45 -17.01
C ILE A 359 -19.25 -12.62 -16.01
N ILE A 360 -19.61 -12.36 -14.75
CA ILE A 360 -19.71 -13.42 -13.73
C ILE A 360 -20.83 -14.39 -14.07
N GLU A 361 -21.97 -13.93 -14.55
CA GLU A 361 -23.10 -14.77 -14.96
C GLU A 361 -22.74 -15.66 -16.14
N GLU A 362 -22.02 -15.16 -17.15
CA GLU A 362 -21.60 -15.90 -18.34
C GLU A 362 -20.55 -16.98 -18.07
N ASN A 363 -19.71 -16.79 -17.04
CA ASN A 363 -18.65 -17.75 -16.67
C ASN A 363 -19.04 -18.65 -15.48
N SER A 364 -20.32 -18.87 -15.35
CA SER A 364 -20.90 -19.54 -14.20
C SER A 364 -21.48 -20.91 -14.51
#